data_adbb812ca234101b40d149e838dd0dca
#
_entry.id   adbb812ca234101b40d149e838dd0dca
#
_cell.length_a   1.000
_cell.length_b   1.000
_cell.length_c   1.000
_cell.angle_alpha   90.00
_cell.angle_beta   90.00
_cell.angle_gamma   90.00
#
_symmetry.space_group_name_H-M   'P 1'
#
loop_
_entity.id
_entity.type
_entity.pdbx_description
1 polymer ?
#
loop_
_entity_poly.entity_id
_entity_poly.type
_entity_poly.pdbx_seq_one_letter_code
_entity_poly.pdbx_strand_id
1 'polypeptide(L)'
;MTQKELEDLIIHHQHLYYSGTPVIEDWEFDQLWDELAAEYPNSELLKKVGDEGEIDGDKCKHIIKMGSQEKITTEEQLKDWIRLKKIQFPIIAQLKYDGISVELVYDSNGDFKRAVTRGDGYVGKLITENVAKMNGVPKHINVDVFIEEQDEYAIRGEIMLPLSNVDKLVNVDEVTNVRNMASGIANQKNSSDNLNLLDVVCYDVVDDGAEYEITKIQILRECGFITPQYNKICLTTGEVLSFIEQIKTERKTLDYQTDGVVLKQNEIPQDGDFSKARPDWQRAFKYSVEEAITQLEGIEFSRNGYNFTTVALLKPVKINDTTVSRASLANVGEMKRLGVLMPCTIKVSKRGEIIPHVESVTGFIVGVSHEIELPETCPFCGEPLEVTDISIKCVNEACITHSEHRIRKWVDTVGALGFGDSLLVYLIHECHFESIMDLYCNDNVSYAIEHTNLKKNVQKAFADLWARSRNLNLWDFVAGFDLDGIGSRVIKTIVDAGYDTLEKLCQVNYEELVNIQGIGEFRAKAFVEKMAYLSDEMKAVFSTNRVTIKPVKEVAKSLTFCITGALSSPRKEVEQLIESKGHKLASSVTKNVNYLVTNNPNSGSSKNEKALSLGIPILNEEEFLRIING
;
A
#
# COMPACT_ATOMS: atom_id res chain seq x y z
N MET A 1 -6.90 -0.75 -24.39
CA MET A 1 -6.54 -2.09 -23.81
C MET A 1 -7.77 -2.96 -23.73
N THR A 2 -7.64 -4.30 -23.77
CA THR A 2 -8.78 -5.17 -23.44
C THR A 2 -9.11 -5.05 -21.95
N GLN A 3 -10.35 -5.37 -21.55
CA GLN A 3 -10.76 -5.34 -20.14
C GLN A 3 -9.78 -6.10 -19.24
N LYS A 4 -9.37 -7.30 -19.66
CA LYS A 4 -8.46 -8.14 -18.87
C LYS A 4 -7.07 -7.54 -18.74
N GLU A 5 -6.52 -6.98 -19.81
CA GLU A 5 -5.21 -6.29 -19.76
C GLU A 5 -5.22 -5.09 -18.82
N LEU A 6 -6.31 -4.33 -18.82
CA LEU A 6 -6.46 -3.16 -17.96
C LEU A 6 -6.66 -3.57 -16.48
N GLU A 7 -7.47 -4.60 -16.22
CA GLU A 7 -7.65 -5.17 -14.89
C GLU A 7 -6.34 -5.75 -14.33
N ASP A 8 -5.58 -6.51 -15.14
CA ASP A 8 -4.29 -7.07 -14.74
C ASP A 8 -3.26 -5.97 -14.45
N LEU A 9 -3.27 -4.88 -15.23
CA LEU A 9 -2.39 -3.73 -15.03
C LEU A 9 -2.72 -2.99 -13.73
N ILE A 10 -4.00 -2.76 -13.45
CA ILE A 10 -4.47 -2.14 -12.19
C ILE A 10 -4.06 -2.99 -10.99
N ILE A 11 -4.30 -4.30 -11.05
CA ILE A 11 -3.94 -5.23 -9.97
C ILE A 11 -2.41 -5.25 -9.76
N HIS A 12 -1.63 -5.21 -10.83
CA HIS A 12 -0.18 -5.16 -10.76
C HIS A 12 0.32 -3.91 -10.05
N HIS A 13 -0.14 -2.72 -10.46
CA HIS A 13 0.28 -1.46 -9.85
C HIS A 13 -0.26 -1.29 -8.42
N GLN A 14 -1.45 -1.78 -8.14
CA GLN A 14 -1.99 -1.85 -6.78
C GLN A 14 -1.08 -2.70 -5.87
N HIS A 15 -0.59 -3.83 -6.37
CA HIS A 15 0.33 -4.68 -5.63
C HIS A 15 1.68 -4.00 -5.36
N LEU A 16 2.24 -3.31 -6.36
CA LEU A 16 3.49 -2.55 -6.21
C LEU A 16 3.35 -1.40 -5.21
N TYR A 17 2.23 -0.70 -5.24
CA TYR A 17 1.93 0.37 -4.28
C TYR A 17 1.93 -0.17 -2.83
N TYR A 18 1.25 -1.30 -2.58
CA TYR A 18 1.18 -1.89 -1.25
C TYR A 18 2.47 -2.58 -0.78
N SER A 19 3.34 -2.98 -1.72
CA SER A 19 4.66 -3.52 -1.38
C SER A 19 5.70 -2.44 -1.06
N GLY A 20 5.33 -1.15 -1.17
CA GLY A 20 6.23 -0.03 -0.91
C GLY A 20 7.18 0.31 -2.06
N THR A 21 6.94 -0.26 -3.24
CA THR A 21 7.73 -0.03 -4.46
C THR A 21 6.86 0.44 -5.63
N PRO A 22 6.11 1.57 -5.48
CA PRO A 22 5.29 2.08 -6.57
C PRO A 22 6.17 2.47 -7.77
N VAL A 23 5.77 2.04 -8.97
CA VAL A 23 6.47 2.35 -10.22
C VAL A 23 5.72 3.39 -11.07
N ILE A 24 4.48 3.69 -10.70
CA ILE A 24 3.66 4.77 -11.28
C ILE A 24 3.21 5.72 -10.16
N GLU A 25 2.92 6.94 -10.54
CA GLU A 25 2.36 7.95 -9.65
C GLU A 25 0.89 7.64 -9.30
N ASP A 26 0.43 8.10 -8.14
CA ASP A 26 -0.96 7.92 -7.68
C ASP A 26 -1.99 8.34 -8.74
N TRP A 27 -1.71 9.42 -9.51
CA TRP A 27 -2.61 9.91 -10.55
C TRP A 27 -2.63 9.02 -11.80
N GLU A 28 -1.50 8.37 -12.15
CA GLU A 28 -1.43 7.41 -13.26
C GLU A 28 -2.22 6.15 -12.90
N PHE A 29 -2.10 5.70 -11.66
CA PHE A 29 -2.91 4.61 -11.13
C PHE A 29 -4.41 4.97 -11.14
N ASP A 30 -4.74 6.17 -10.71
CA ASP A 30 -6.10 6.69 -10.75
C ASP A 30 -6.67 6.77 -12.18
N GLN A 31 -5.84 7.09 -13.19
CA GLN A 31 -6.28 7.09 -14.59
C GLN A 31 -6.64 5.69 -15.09
N LEU A 32 -5.89 4.67 -14.70
CA LEU A 32 -6.22 3.28 -15.07
C LEU A 32 -7.60 2.86 -14.51
N TRP A 33 -7.91 3.29 -13.28
CA TRP A 33 -9.22 3.05 -12.69
C TRP A 33 -10.34 3.81 -13.41
N ASP A 34 -10.08 5.07 -13.78
CA ASP A 34 -11.04 5.89 -14.51
C ASP A 34 -11.28 5.34 -15.92
N GLU A 35 -10.25 4.83 -16.61
CA GLU A 35 -10.34 4.15 -17.90
C GLU A 35 -11.17 2.86 -17.77
N LEU A 36 -10.90 2.04 -16.73
CA LEU A 36 -11.68 0.83 -16.48
C LEU A 36 -13.15 1.14 -16.21
N ALA A 37 -13.43 2.17 -15.43
CA ALA A 37 -14.80 2.58 -15.12
C ALA A 37 -15.53 3.15 -16.34
N ALA A 38 -14.83 3.86 -17.23
CA ALA A 38 -15.41 4.46 -18.43
C ALA A 38 -15.64 3.43 -19.54
N GLU A 39 -14.65 2.56 -19.81
CA GLU A 39 -14.73 1.60 -20.92
C GLU A 39 -15.42 0.29 -20.52
N TYR A 40 -15.30 -0.13 -19.27
CA TYR A 40 -15.81 -1.42 -18.77
C TYR A 40 -16.59 -1.25 -17.44
N PRO A 41 -17.69 -0.49 -17.40
CA PRO A 41 -18.43 -0.16 -16.17
C PRO A 41 -19.00 -1.37 -15.42
N ASN A 42 -19.07 -2.53 -16.07
CA ASN A 42 -19.52 -3.78 -15.46
C ASN A 42 -18.38 -4.69 -14.96
N SER A 43 -17.15 -4.20 -14.98
CA SER A 43 -15.98 -4.96 -14.49
C SER A 43 -16.19 -5.45 -13.05
N GLU A 44 -15.89 -6.71 -12.81
CA GLU A 44 -15.91 -7.29 -11.45
C GLU A 44 -14.85 -6.66 -10.54
N LEU A 45 -13.79 -6.09 -11.12
CA LEU A 45 -12.78 -5.38 -10.34
C LEU A 45 -13.33 -4.09 -9.74
N LEU A 46 -14.17 -3.34 -10.48
CA LEU A 46 -14.86 -2.15 -9.97
C LEU A 46 -15.85 -2.49 -8.86
N LYS A 47 -16.50 -3.66 -8.94
CA LYS A 47 -17.45 -4.14 -7.91
C LYS A 47 -16.73 -4.65 -6.67
N LYS A 48 -15.55 -5.27 -6.81
CA LYS A 48 -14.75 -5.79 -5.69
C LYS A 48 -14.19 -4.71 -4.77
N VAL A 49 -14.09 -3.47 -5.23
CA VAL A 49 -13.64 -2.31 -4.42
C VAL A 49 -14.68 -1.92 -3.36
N GLY A 50 -15.91 -2.39 -3.47
CA GLY A 50 -16.99 -2.17 -2.49
C GLY A 50 -17.46 -3.42 -1.75
N ASP A 51 -16.96 -4.61 -2.09
CA ASP A 51 -17.47 -5.86 -1.52
C ASP A 51 -16.60 -6.38 -0.36
N GLU A 52 -17.27 -6.86 0.68
CA GLU A 52 -16.80 -7.23 2.00
C GLU A 52 -15.76 -8.38 1.98
N GLY A 53 -14.50 -8.04 1.68
CA GLY A 53 -13.38 -8.89 2.08
C GLY A 53 -13.14 -8.73 3.57
N GLU A 54 -12.93 -9.83 4.30
CA GLU A 54 -12.57 -9.80 5.72
C GLU A 54 -11.46 -8.79 5.97
N ILE A 55 -11.75 -7.82 6.85
CA ILE A 55 -10.81 -6.81 7.29
C ILE A 55 -9.81 -7.54 8.17
N ASP A 56 -8.58 -7.71 7.69
CA ASP A 56 -7.46 -8.22 8.50
C ASP A 56 -7.32 -7.30 9.72
N GLY A 57 -7.08 -7.85 10.93
CA GLY A 57 -7.21 -7.14 12.21
C GLY A 57 -6.53 -5.77 12.36
N ASP A 58 -5.67 -5.38 11.38
CA ASP A 58 -4.99 -4.08 11.33
C ASP A 58 -5.61 -3.11 10.29
N LYS A 59 -6.78 -3.41 9.70
CA LYS A 59 -7.43 -2.60 8.66
C LYS A 59 -8.83 -2.18 9.06
N CYS A 60 -9.28 -1.03 8.55
CA CYS A 60 -10.60 -0.48 8.80
C CYS A 60 -11.17 0.17 7.54
N LYS A 61 -12.48 0.06 7.34
CA LYS A 61 -13.20 0.81 6.29
C LYS A 61 -13.33 2.28 6.69
N HIS A 62 -13.24 3.15 5.69
CA HIS A 62 -13.56 4.57 5.85
C HIS A 62 -15.07 4.78 5.97
N ILE A 63 -15.46 5.80 6.74
CA ILE A 63 -16.86 6.22 6.81
C ILE A 63 -17.29 6.73 5.44
N ILE A 64 -16.46 7.54 4.80
CA ILE A 64 -16.63 8.00 3.43
C ILE A 64 -15.35 7.79 2.64
N LYS A 65 -15.45 7.32 1.41
CA LYS A 65 -14.33 7.07 0.50
C LYS A 65 -13.34 8.23 0.47
N MET A 66 -12.06 7.94 0.71
CA MET A 66 -10.94 8.89 0.61
C MET A 66 -10.28 8.81 -0.77
N GLY A 67 -10.74 9.60 -1.73
CA GLY A 67 -10.13 9.66 -3.07
C GLY A 67 -9.08 10.74 -3.19
N SER A 68 -8.17 10.58 -4.17
CA SER A 68 -7.28 11.65 -4.60
C SER A 68 -8.05 12.70 -5.38
N GLN A 69 -7.72 13.98 -5.21
CA GLN A 69 -8.36 15.04 -6.01
C GLN A 69 -7.85 15.01 -7.45
N GLU A 70 -8.75 15.31 -8.39
CA GLU A 70 -8.38 15.42 -9.80
C GLU A 70 -7.39 16.57 -10.01
N LYS A 71 -6.35 16.30 -10.80
CA LYS A 71 -5.19 17.17 -10.98
C LYS A 71 -5.38 18.12 -12.15
N ILE A 72 -4.98 19.37 -11.94
CA ILE A 72 -4.73 20.35 -13.01
C ILE A 72 -3.32 20.92 -12.83
N THR A 73 -2.65 21.27 -13.92
CA THR A 73 -1.25 21.74 -13.89
C THR A 73 -1.03 23.04 -14.68
N THR A 74 -2.04 23.47 -15.45
CA THR A 74 -1.94 24.65 -16.29
C THR A 74 -3.09 25.63 -16.04
N GLU A 75 -2.86 26.90 -16.36
CA GLU A 75 -3.90 27.93 -16.30
C GLU A 75 -5.08 27.61 -17.21
N GLU A 76 -4.83 27.00 -18.38
CA GLU A 76 -5.88 26.60 -19.32
C GLU A 76 -6.79 25.53 -18.72
N GLN A 77 -6.21 24.50 -18.11
CA GLN A 77 -6.95 23.45 -17.39
C GLN A 77 -7.76 24.03 -16.24
N LEU A 78 -7.22 25.02 -15.52
CA LEU A 78 -7.96 25.73 -14.45
C LEU A 78 -9.19 26.44 -15.03
N LYS A 79 -9.03 27.19 -16.12
CA LYS A 79 -10.13 27.89 -16.79
C LYS A 79 -11.16 26.91 -17.34
N ASP A 80 -10.71 25.79 -17.89
CA ASP A 80 -11.60 24.73 -18.40
C ASP A 80 -12.39 24.07 -17.27
N TRP A 81 -11.77 23.75 -16.13
CA TRP A 81 -12.48 23.24 -14.97
C TRP A 81 -13.57 24.20 -14.50
N ILE A 82 -13.24 25.49 -14.33
CA ILE A 82 -14.21 26.51 -13.91
C ILE A 82 -15.37 26.58 -14.91
N ARG A 83 -15.09 26.56 -16.22
CA ARG A 83 -16.09 26.66 -17.27
C ARG A 83 -16.94 25.40 -17.41
N LEU A 84 -16.30 24.23 -17.53
CA LEU A 84 -16.97 22.95 -17.83
C LEU A 84 -17.77 22.41 -16.65
N LYS A 85 -17.25 22.60 -15.43
CA LYS A 85 -17.95 22.20 -14.21
C LYS A 85 -18.82 23.31 -13.63
N LYS A 86 -18.90 24.47 -14.29
CA LYS A 86 -19.70 25.64 -13.89
C LYS A 86 -19.41 26.10 -12.46
N ILE A 87 -18.14 26.09 -12.09
CA ILE A 87 -17.67 26.45 -10.75
C ILE A 87 -18.05 27.90 -10.42
N GLN A 88 -18.65 28.08 -9.26
CA GLN A 88 -19.06 29.38 -8.74
C GLN A 88 -17.98 29.97 -7.82
N PHE A 89 -17.80 31.29 -7.89
CA PHE A 89 -16.98 32.01 -6.93
C PHE A 89 -17.81 32.40 -5.69
N PRO A 90 -17.20 32.53 -4.52
CA PRO A 90 -15.75 32.45 -4.26
C PRO A 90 -15.20 31.01 -4.27
N ILE A 91 -13.91 30.89 -4.61
CA ILE A 91 -13.13 29.66 -4.47
C ILE A 91 -12.25 29.81 -3.24
N ILE A 92 -12.21 28.75 -2.41
CA ILE A 92 -11.24 28.60 -1.32
C ILE A 92 -9.98 27.94 -1.88
N ALA A 93 -8.82 28.59 -1.70
CA ALA A 93 -7.53 28.08 -2.07
C ALA A 93 -6.72 27.75 -0.80
N GLN A 94 -6.24 26.49 -0.70
CA GLN A 94 -5.51 25.94 0.43
C GLN A 94 -4.18 25.36 -0.01
N LEU A 95 -3.20 25.24 0.90
CA LEU A 95 -1.98 24.49 0.64
C LEU A 95 -2.33 23.03 0.39
N LYS A 96 -1.74 22.44 -0.65
CA LYS A 96 -1.73 21.00 -0.85
C LYS A 96 -0.53 20.42 -0.13
N TYR A 97 -0.78 19.87 1.05
CA TYR A 97 0.24 19.25 1.87
C TYR A 97 0.74 17.95 1.23
N ASP A 98 2.04 17.70 1.33
CA ASP A 98 2.69 16.47 0.84
C ASP A 98 3.07 15.58 2.01
N GLY A 99 2.09 14.87 2.55
CA GLY A 99 2.19 14.00 3.72
C GLY A 99 1.51 12.65 3.51
N ILE A 100 0.86 12.17 4.56
CA ILE A 100 0.11 10.91 4.57
C ILE A 100 -1.33 11.22 4.96
N SER A 101 -2.25 10.95 4.05
CA SER A 101 -3.68 11.18 4.31
C SER A 101 -4.19 10.23 5.39
N VAL A 102 -4.96 10.78 6.32
CA VAL A 102 -5.54 10.07 7.45
C VAL A 102 -7.00 10.50 7.67
N GLU A 103 -7.84 9.54 8.02
CA GLU A 103 -9.18 9.77 8.57
C GLU A 103 -9.12 9.59 10.08
N LEU A 104 -9.55 10.62 10.82
CA LEU A 104 -9.76 10.58 12.27
C LEU A 104 -11.24 10.39 12.51
N VAL A 105 -11.61 9.45 13.36
CA VAL A 105 -13.02 9.18 13.67
C VAL A 105 -13.25 9.39 15.16
N TYR A 106 -14.29 10.15 15.46
CA TYR A 106 -14.79 10.42 16.80
C TYR A 106 -16.19 9.83 16.94
N ASP A 107 -16.54 9.38 18.14
CA ASP A 107 -17.88 8.86 18.40
C ASP A 107 -18.91 9.98 18.61
N SER A 108 -20.16 9.62 18.82
CA SER A 108 -21.29 10.55 19.06
C SER A 108 -21.10 11.44 20.29
N ASN A 109 -20.23 11.08 21.23
CA ASN A 109 -19.90 11.91 22.38
C ASN A 109 -18.74 12.86 22.10
N GLY A 110 -18.05 12.71 20.96
CA GLY A 110 -16.86 13.49 20.61
C GLY A 110 -15.56 12.86 21.08
N ASP A 111 -15.54 11.63 21.55
CA ASP A 111 -14.31 10.97 21.99
C ASP A 111 -13.58 10.35 20.79
N PHE A 112 -12.23 10.51 20.76
CA PHE A 112 -11.39 9.95 19.69
C PHE A 112 -11.43 8.44 19.69
N LYS A 113 -11.92 7.85 18.62
CA LYS A 113 -12.18 6.41 18.47
C LYS A 113 -11.10 5.68 17.69
N ARG A 114 -10.77 6.16 16.49
CA ARG A 114 -9.79 5.53 15.61
C ARG A 114 -9.17 6.48 14.60
N ALA A 115 -8.02 6.09 14.07
CA ALA A 115 -7.38 6.72 12.92
C ALA A 115 -7.02 5.68 11.86
N VAL A 116 -7.30 6.00 10.60
CA VAL A 116 -7.18 5.09 9.46
C VAL A 116 -6.41 5.80 8.34
N THR A 117 -5.34 5.19 7.81
CA THR A 117 -4.63 5.73 6.63
C THR A 117 -5.52 5.62 5.40
N ARG A 118 -5.30 6.46 4.37
CA ARG A 118 -6.10 6.43 3.12
C ARG A 118 -6.24 5.02 2.52
N GLY A 119 -5.16 4.21 2.51
CA GLY A 119 -5.18 2.91 1.87
C GLY A 119 -5.55 3.01 0.38
N ASP A 120 -6.51 2.18 -0.07
CA ASP A 120 -7.08 2.23 -1.42
C ASP A 120 -8.25 3.24 -1.55
N GLY A 121 -8.49 4.00 -0.51
CA GLY A 121 -9.60 4.95 -0.42
C GLY A 121 -10.87 4.37 0.20
N TYR A 122 -11.05 3.07 0.24
CA TYR A 122 -12.18 2.41 0.91
C TYR A 122 -11.77 1.77 2.24
N VAL A 123 -10.58 1.18 2.26
CA VAL A 123 -10.01 0.48 3.42
C VAL A 123 -8.58 0.95 3.62
N GLY A 124 -8.26 1.37 4.83
CA GLY A 124 -6.94 1.79 5.23
C GLY A 124 -6.39 1.00 6.41
N LYS A 125 -5.13 1.24 6.75
CA LYS A 125 -4.48 0.66 7.92
C LYS A 125 -4.88 1.42 9.17
N LEU A 126 -5.23 0.70 10.24
CA LEU A 126 -5.51 1.25 11.54
C LEU A 126 -4.21 1.66 12.23
N ILE A 127 -4.07 2.96 12.55
CA ILE A 127 -2.89 3.55 13.19
C ILE A 127 -3.25 4.40 14.43
N THR A 128 -4.35 4.07 15.09
CA THR A 128 -4.96 4.82 16.18
C THR A 128 -3.99 5.15 17.31
N GLU A 129 -3.24 4.15 17.81
CA GLU A 129 -2.32 4.32 18.94
C GLU A 129 -1.17 5.28 18.62
N ASN A 130 -0.69 5.29 17.37
CA ASN A 130 0.37 6.19 16.95
C ASN A 130 -0.17 7.60 16.76
N VAL A 131 -1.30 7.76 16.09
CA VAL A 131 -1.92 9.06 15.81
C VAL A 131 -2.35 9.77 17.10
N ALA A 132 -2.82 9.04 18.11
CA ALA A 132 -3.16 9.60 19.42
C ALA A 132 -2.00 10.29 20.15
N LYS A 133 -0.75 10.11 19.69
CA LYS A 133 0.48 10.72 20.22
C LYS A 133 1.01 11.88 19.39
N MET A 134 0.40 12.11 18.22
CA MET A 134 0.78 13.20 17.31
C MET A 134 0.14 14.51 17.75
N ASN A 135 0.72 15.63 17.30
CA ASN A 135 0.13 16.95 17.56
C ASN A 135 -1.10 17.19 16.67
N GLY A 136 -2.02 18.01 17.16
CA GLY A 136 -3.22 18.41 16.42
C GLY A 136 -4.33 17.35 16.38
N VAL A 137 -4.27 16.34 17.25
CA VAL A 137 -5.32 15.33 17.42
C VAL A 137 -5.95 15.49 18.80
N PRO A 138 -7.08 16.22 18.94
CA PRO A 138 -7.81 16.32 20.18
C PRO A 138 -8.30 14.94 20.66
N LYS A 139 -8.22 14.65 21.95
CA LYS A 139 -8.78 13.42 22.53
C LYS A 139 -10.31 13.45 22.59
N HIS A 140 -10.85 14.66 22.62
CA HIS A 140 -12.28 14.93 22.66
C HIS A 140 -12.57 16.21 21.88
N ILE A 141 -13.64 16.21 21.08
CA ILE A 141 -14.11 17.35 20.30
C ILE A 141 -15.49 17.80 20.79
N ASN A 142 -15.80 19.07 20.63
CA ASN A 142 -17.14 19.57 20.88
C ASN A 142 -18.04 19.22 19.70
N VAL A 143 -18.98 18.29 19.89
CA VAL A 143 -19.89 17.84 18.83
C VAL A 143 -21.02 18.84 18.55
N ASP A 144 -21.29 19.76 19.47
CA ASP A 144 -22.34 20.78 19.31
C ASP A 144 -22.03 21.81 18.19
N VAL A 145 -20.78 21.85 17.71
CA VAL A 145 -20.37 22.74 16.61
C VAL A 145 -20.72 22.18 15.22
N PHE A 146 -21.05 20.88 15.13
CA PHE A 146 -21.47 20.25 13.88
C PHE A 146 -22.93 20.59 13.57
N ILE A 147 -23.25 20.69 12.28
CA ILE A 147 -24.58 21.10 11.82
C ILE A 147 -25.60 19.99 12.04
N GLU A 148 -25.18 18.73 11.83
CA GLU A 148 -26.01 17.55 12.03
C GLU A 148 -25.39 16.59 13.05
N GLU A 149 -26.26 16.01 13.90
CA GLU A 149 -25.84 14.94 14.82
C GLU A 149 -25.53 13.65 14.04
N GLN A 150 -24.40 13.04 14.34
CA GLN A 150 -23.93 11.82 13.69
C GLN A 150 -23.53 10.76 14.73
N ASP A 151 -23.65 9.48 14.38
CA ASP A 151 -23.16 8.38 15.22
C ASP A 151 -21.62 8.38 15.32
N GLU A 152 -20.95 8.80 14.24
CA GLU A 152 -19.50 8.97 14.16
C GLU A 152 -19.16 10.18 13.29
N TYR A 153 -18.20 10.99 13.77
CA TYR A 153 -17.68 12.17 13.05
C TYR A 153 -16.38 11.81 12.38
N ALA A 154 -16.31 11.97 11.05
CA ALA A 154 -15.11 11.70 10.26
C ALA A 154 -14.39 13.01 9.89
N ILE A 155 -13.14 13.11 10.26
CA ILE A 155 -12.26 14.26 10.01
C ILE A 155 -11.12 13.80 9.11
N ARG A 156 -10.87 14.52 7.99
CA ARG A 156 -9.77 14.25 7.08
C ARG A 156 -8.60 15.17 7.33
N GLY A 157 -7.43 14.59 7.39
CA GLY A 157 -6.19 15.32 7.59
C GLY A 157 -5.02 14.71 6.84
N GLU A 158 -3.89 15.40 6.95
CA GLU A 158 -2.60 14.95 6.46
C GLU A 158 -1.62 14.88 7.62
N ILE A 159 -0.97 13.73 7.82
CA ILE A 159 0.12 13.58 8.78
C ILE A 159 1.38 14.16 8.14
N MET A 160 1.96 15.15 8.82
CA MET A 160 3.10 15.91 8.35
C MET A 160 4.26 15.81 9.33
N LEU A 161 5.48 15.81 8.82
CA LEU A 161 6.67 16.11 9.61
C LEU A 161 7.07 17.54 9.31
N PRO A 162 6.97 18.47 10.29
CA PRO A 162 7.46 19.84 10.12
C PRO A 162 8.96 19.85 9.82
N LEU A 163 9.41 20.67 8.88
CA LEU A 163 10.83 20.78 8.53
C LEU A 163 11.68 21.21 9.76
N SER A 164 11.11 22.03 10.63
CA SER A 164 11.72 22.45 11.90
C SER A 164 11.88 21.32 12.93
N ASN A 165 11.28 20.15 12.70
CA ASN A 165 11.39 18.98 13.57
C ASN A 165 12.34 17.89 13.00
N VAL A 166 12.80 18.03 11.77
CA VAL A 166 13.66 17.02 11.12
C VAL A 166 14.95 16.76 11.93
N ASP A 167 15.61 17.81 12.38
CA ASP A 167 16.86 17.69 13.16
C ASP A 167 16.65 17.13 14.58
N LYS A 168 15.39 17.02 15.04
CA LYS A 168 15.04 16.47 16.35
C LYS A 168 14.78 14.97 16.34
N LEU A 169 14.73 14.35 15.14
CA LEU A 169 14.48 12.93 15.01
C LEU A 169 15.60 12.10 15.61
N VAL A 170 15.22 11.05 16.34
CA VAL A 170 16.16 10.13 16.99
C VAL A 170 16.24 8.82 16.19
N ASN A 171 17.44 8.29 15.99
CA ASN A 171 17.71 7.01 15.28
C ASN A 171 17.26 6.99 13.81
N VAL A 172 17.51 8.06 13.06
CA VAL A 172 17.28 8.14 11.62
C VAL A 172 18.61 8.29 10.90
N ASP A 173 18.97 7.32 10.06
CA ASP A 173 20.30 7.24 9.46
C ASP A 173 20.55 8.24 8.33
N GLU A 174 19.52 8.63 7.55
CA GLU A 174 19.60 9.67 6.50
C GLU A 174 18.25 10.34 6.23
N VAL A 175 18.27 11.65 6.02
CA VAL A 175 17.10 12.45 5.63
C VAL A 175 16.98 12.43 4.10
N THR A 176 16.24 11.48 3.56
CA THR A 176 16.06 11.37 2.10
C THR A 176 14.76 12.02 1.60
N ASN A 177 13.66 11.87 2.33
CA ASN A 177 12.35 12.45 2.00
C ASN A 177 11.49 12.58 3.25
N VAL A 178 11.04 13.79 3.54
CA VAL A 178 10.27 14.11 4.76
C VAL A 178 8.92 13.38 4.78
N ARG A 179 8.23 13.26 3.65
CA ARG A 179 6.98 12.47 3.52
C ARG A 179 7.21 11.00 3.86
N ASN A 180 8.27 10.38 3.30
CA ASN A 180 8.58 8.98 3.57
C ASN A 180 8.99 8.75 5.03
N MET A 181 9.70 9.71 5.62
CA MET A 181 10.04 9.68 7.05
C MET A 181 8.78 9.74 7.91
N ALA A 182 7.86 10.68 7.63
CA ALA A 182 6.58 10.77 8.31
C ALA A 182 5.80 9.44 8.18
N SER A 183 5.81 8.82 6.98
CA SER A 183 5.18 7.52 6.75
C SER A 183 5.81 6.41 7.58
N GLY A 184 7.13 6.33 7.59
CA GLY A 184 7.86 5.34 8.37
C GLY A 184 7.54 5.46 9.87
N ILE A 185 7.56 6.68 10.42
CA ILE A 185 7.26 6.94 11.83
C ILE A 185 5.79 6.62 12.16
N ALA A 186 4.84 7.09 11.33
CA ALA A 186 3.41 6.90 11.57
C ALA A 186 2.97 5.42 11.52
N ASN A 187 3.65 4.58 10.72
CA ASN A 187 3.30 3.19 10.51
C ASN A 187 4.09 2.18 11.37
N GLN A 188 4.97 2.64 12.25
CA GLN A 188 5.75 1.75 13.12
C GLN A 188 4.86 0.89 14.02
N LYS A 189 5.20 -0.40 14.16
CA LYS A 189 4.48 -1.33 15.05
C LYS A 189 4.75 -1.07 16.54
N ASN A 190 5.93 -0.54 16.86
CA ASN A 190 6.32 -0.17 18.21
C ASN A 190 6.24 1.35 18.36
N SER A 191 5.74 1.82 19.51
CA SER A 191 5.70 3.24 19.79
C SER A 191 7.10 3.87 19.69
N SER A 192 7.19 4.97 18.95
CA SER A 192 8.42 5.75 18.76
C SER A 192 8.31 7.10 19.48
N ASP A 193 9.41 7.57 20.05
CA ASP A 193 9.49 8.93 20.63
C ASP A 193 9.36 10.02 19.55
N ASN A 194 9.52 9.66 18.27
CA ASN A 194 9.36 10.59 17.16
C ASN A 194 7.90 10.90 16.79
N LEU A 195 6.91 10.17 17.33
CA LEU A 195 5.49 10.40 17.02
C LEU A 195 5.00 11.79 17.42
N ASN A 196 5.50 12.33 18.52
CA ASN A 196 5.18 13.67 19.00
C ASN A 196 5.82 14.81 18.19
N LEU A 197 6.68 14.46 17.22
CA LEU A 197 7.26 15.40 16.25
C LEU A 197 6.43 15.53 14.97
N LEU A 198 5.41 14.69 14.81
CA LEU A 198 4.48 14.73 13.69
C LEU A 198 3.26 15.58 14.05
N ASP A 199 2.77 16.32 13.06
CA ASP A 199 1.53 17.09 13.15
C ASP A 199 0.46 16.47 12.24
N VAL A 200 -0.80 16.54 12.66
CA VAL A 200 -1.95 16.18 11.82
C VAL A 200 -2.69 17.46 11.45
N VAL A 201 -2.56 17.86 10.19
CA VAL A 201 -3.24 19.05 9.62
C VAL A 201 -4.57 18.63 9.04
N CYS A 202 -5.67 19.02 9.69
CA CYS A 202 -7.04 18.64 9.28
C CYS A 202 -7.63 19.69 8.33
N TYR A 203 -8.10 19.24 7.16
CA TYR A 203 -8.55 20.11 6.05
C TYR A 203 -9.98 19.86 5.59
N ASP A 204 -10.65 18.84 6.10
CA ASP A 204 -12.03 18.53 5.73
C ASP A 204 -12.74 17.80 6.88
N VAL A 205 -14.02 18.06 7.02
CA VAL A 205 -14.94 17.34 7.89
C VAL A 205 -16.11 16.86 7.06
N VAL A 206 -16.50 15.62 7.30
CA VAL A 206 -17.67 15.05 6.64
C VAL A 206 -18.89 15.50 7.42
N ASP A 207 -19.51 16.54 6.92
CA ASP A 207 -20.73 17.12 7.46
C ASP A 207 -21.66 17.45 6.30
N ASP A 208 -22.69 16.65 6.12
CA ASP A 208 -23.66 16.77 5.01
C ASP A 208 -24.54 18.02 5.13
N GLY A 209 -24.55 18.68 6.29
CA GLY A 209 -25.27 19.92 6.54
C GLY A 209 -24.50 21.20 6.21
N ALA A 210 -23.19 21.11 5.90
CA ALA A 210 -22.39 22.30 5.61
C ALA A 210 -22.71 22.87 4.22
N GLU A 211 -23.17 24.13 4.17
CA GLU A 211 -23.42 24.85 2.92
C GLU A 211 -22.15 25.43 2.30
N TYR A 212 -21.08 25.64 3.10
CA TYR A 212 -19.84 26.29 2.66
C TYR A 212 -18.60 25.55 3.13
N GLU A 213 -17.62 25.41 2.25
CA GLU A 213 -16.30 24.79 2.59
C GLU A 213 -15.57 25.54 3.71
N ILE A 214 -15.72 26.87 3.81
CA ILE A 214 -15.10 27.65 4.88
C ILE A 214 -15.70 27.31 6.24
N THR A 215 -16.97 26.91 6.31
CA THR A 215 -17.63 26.51 7.57
C THR A 215 -16.97 25.25 8.13
N LYS A 216 -16.60 24.29 7.29
CA LYS A 216 -15.86 23.09 7.71
C LYS A 216 -14.54 23.43 8.39
N ILE A 217 -13.81 24.43 7.87
CA ILE A 217 -12.56 24.90 8.48
C ILE A 217 -12.81 25.60 9.81
N GLN A 218 -13.92 26.29 9.97
CA GLN A 218 -14.32 26.88 11.26
C GLN A 218 -14.63 25.81 12.30
N ILE A 219 -15.43 24.80 11.94
CA ILE A 219 -15.72 23.63 12.78
C ILE A 219 -14.41 22.98 13.25
N LEU A 220 -13.49 22.70 12.34
CA LEU A 220 -12.20 22.10 12.69
C LEU A 220 -11.41 22.94 13.69
N ARG A 221 -11.40 24.27 13.55
CA ARG A 221 -10.73 25.19 14.49
C ARG A 221 -11.40 25.20 15.87
N GLU A 222 -12.72 25.22 15.90
CA GLU A 222 -13.48 25.20 17.15
C GLU A 222 -13.32 23.86 17.89
N CYS A 223 -13.13 22.75 17.16
CA CYS A 223 -12.76 21.45 17.71
C CYS A 223 -11.30 21.36 18.18
N GLY A 224 -10.45 22.35 17.89
CA GLY A 224 -9.05 22.38 18.33
C GLY A 224 -8.06 21.66 17.42
N PHE A 225 -8.43 21.34 16.17
CA PHE A 225 -7.53 20.76 15.18
C PHE A 225 -6.53 21.79 14.63
N ILE A 226 -5.34 21.32 14.23
CA ILE A 226 -4.46 22.10 13.36
C ILE A 226 -5.11 22.15 11.98
N THR A 227 -5.35 23.35 11.46
CA THR A 227 -5.97 23.56 10.14
C THR A 227 -4.97 24.13 9.15
N PRO A 228 -5.23 24.07 7.82
CA PRO A 228 -4.35 24.66 6.82
C PRO A 228 -3.99 26.11 7.15
N GLN A 229 -2.69 26.41 7.04
CA GLN A 229 -2.15 27.74 7.32
C GLN A 229 -2.79 28.83 6.43
N TYR A 230 -3.06 28.48 5.17
CA TYR A 230 -3.73 29.36 4.22
C TYR A 230 -5.11 28.80 3.87
N ASN A 231 -6.12 29.68 3.97
CA ASN A 231 -7.49 29.44 3.50
C ASN A 231 -7.92 30.73 2.77
N LYS A 232 -7.34 30.94 1.57
CA LYS A 232 -7.53 32.16 0.79
C LYS A 232 -8.88 32.11 0.08
N ILE A 233 -9.74 33.08 0.35
CA ILE A 233 -10.97 33.32 -0.39
C ILE A 233 -10.61 34.09 -1.66
N CYS A 234 -10.84 33.50 -2.82
CA CYS A 234 -10.59 34.08 -4.12
C CYS A 234 -11.92 34.38 -4.81
N LEU A 235 -12.11 35.63 -5.25
CA LEU A 235 -13.32 36.10 -5.90
C LEU A 235 -13.25 36.02 -7.43
N THR A 236 -12.05 35.82 -7.98
CA THR A 236 -11.77 35.75 -9.42
C THR A 236 -10.70 34.72 -9.75
N THR A 237 -10.68 34.26 -10.99
CA THR A 237 -9.62 33.39 -11.52
C THR A 237 -8.23 34.05 -11.38
N GLY A 238 -8.14 35.37 -11.54
CA GLY A 238 -6.89 36.10 -11.39
C GLY A 238 -6.34 36.03 -9.94
N GLU A 239 -7.21 36.09 -8.94
CA GLU A 239 -6.80 35.93 -7.53
C GLU A 239 -6.36 34.48 -7.23
N VAL A 240 -6.99 33.48 -7.83
CA VAL A 240 -6.57 32.08 -7.72
C VAL A 240 -5.15 31.91 -8.29
N LEU A 241 -4.92 32.41 -9.50
CA LEU A 241 -3.60 32.34 -10.16
C LEU A 241 -2.52 33.11 -9.37
N SER A 242 -2.86 34.30 -8.86
CA SER A 242 -1.95 35.07 -8.01
C SER A 242 -1.58 34.34 -6.74
N PHE A 243 -2.53 33.65 -6.12
CA PHE A 243 -2.25 32.82 -4.93
C PHE A 243 -1.37 31.62 -5.27
N ILE A 244 -1.63 30.93 -6.37
CA ILE A 244 -0.79 29.81 -6.83
C ILE A 244 0.66 30.25 -7.01
N GLU A 245 0.91 31.38 -7.69
CA GLU A 245 2.28 31.91 -7.88
C GLU A 245 2.90 32.39 -6.57
N GLN A 246 2.11 32.98 -5.66
CA GLN A 246 2.57 33.33 -4.33
C GLN A 246 3.11 32.08 -3.61
N ILE A 247 2.30 31.02 -3.50
CA ILE A 247 2.69 29.80 -2.79
C ILE A 247 3.87 29.11 -3.48
N LYS A 248 3.91 29.08 -4.82
CA LYS A 248 5.05 28.55 -5.55
C LYS A 248 6.37 29.25 -5.21
N THR A 249 6.31 30.54 -4.91
CA THR A 249 7.48 31.32 -4.46
C THR A 249 7.81 31.07 -3.00
N GLU A 250 6.79 31.05 -2.14
CA GLU A 250 6.93 30.94 -0.69
C GLU A 250 7.19 29.50 -0.19
N ARG A 251 6.87 28.47 -0.97
CA ARG A 251 6.90 27.06 -0.56
C ARG A 251 8.22 26.59 0.07
N LYS A 252 9.34 27.21 -0.33
CA LYS A 252 10.67 26.92 0.21
C LYS A 252 10.87 27.41 1.65
N THR A 253 10.03 28.33 2.10
CA THR A 253 10.08 28.92 3.45
C THR A 253 8.99 28.39 4.38
N LEU A 254 8.07 27.58 3.84
CA LEU A 254 7.03 26.92 4.65
C LEU A 254 7.64 25.80 5.50
N ASP A 255 7.10 25.60 6.70
CA ASP A 255 7.53 24.53 7.59
C ASP A 255 7.00 23.15 7.19
N TYR A 256 6.05 23.09 6.24
CA TYR A 256 5.51 21.85 5.66
C TYR A 256 5.77 21.79 4.16
N GLN A 257 6.14 20.60 3.68
CA GLN A 257 6.24 20.37 2.25
C GLN A 257 4.86 20.42 1.57
N THR A 258 4.81 21.05 0.39
CA THR A 258 3.59 21.20 -0.41
C THR A 258 3.89 20.94 -1.87
N ASP A 259 3.00 20.20 -2.55
CA ASP A 259 3.12 19.85 -3.97
C ASP A 259 2.16 20.66 -4.88
N GLY A 260 1.41 21.59 -4.29
CA GLY A 260 0.45 22.40 -5.01
C GLY A 260 -0.51 23.21 -4.14
N VAL A 261 -1.66 23.51 -4.70
CA VAL A 261 -2.77 24.23 -4.08
C VAL A 261 -4.07 23.47 -4.30
N VAL A 262 -4.84 23.25 -3.25
CA VAL A 262 -6.19 22.70 -3.35
C VAL A 262 -7.18 23.84 -3.56
N LEU A 263 -8.01 23.72 -4.58
CA LEU A 263 -9.05 24.67 -4.94
C LEU A 263 -10.42 24.05 -4.72
N LYS A 264 -11.28 24.73 -3.97
CA LYS A 264 -12.62 24.27 -3.64
C LYS A 264 -13.63 25.40 -3.91
N GLN A 265 -14.71 25.13 -4.63
CA GLN A 265 -15.84 26.04 -4.64
C GLN A 265 -16.34 26.22 -3.22
N ASN A 266 -16.49 27.46 -2.75
CA ASN A 266 -16.88 27.69 -1.35
C ASN A 266 -18.32 27.24 -1.04
N GLU A 267 -19.27 27.55 -1.93
CA GLU A 267 -20.63 27.06 -1.83
C GLU A 267 -20.70 25.60 -2.30
N ILE A 268 -21.06 24.69 -1.41
CA ILE A 268 -21.10 23.25 -1.67
C ILE A 268 -22.38 22.95 -2.47
N PRO A 269 -22.30 22.33 -3.67
CA PRO A 269 -23.49 22.02 -4.45
C PRO A 269 -24.40 21.03 -3.73
N GLN A 270 -25.67 21.39 -3.50
CA GLN A 270 -26.63 20.52 -2.81
C GLN A 270 -27.03 19.29 -3.64
N ASP A 271 -26.90 19.37 -4.96
CA ASP A 271 -27.09 18.27 -5.91
C ASP A 271 -25.78 17.52 -6.21
N GLY A 272 -24.73 17.83 -5.49
CA GLY A 272 -23.41 17.21 -5.62
C GLY A 272 -23.44 15.73 -5.25
N ASP A 273 -22.70 14.92 -6.01
CA ASP A 273 -22.52 13.51 -5.67
C ASP A 273 -21.40 13.38 -4.62
N PHE A 274 -21.78 13.35 -3.36
CA PHE A 274 -20.89 13.20 -2.20
C PHE A 274 -20.32 11.78 -2.07
N SER A 275 -20.90 10.79 -2.76
CA SER A 275 -20.37 9.43 -2.81
C SER A 275 -19.13 9.34 -3.69
N LYS A 276 -18.90 10.33 -4.57
CA LYS A 276 -17.69 10.39 -5.39
C LYS A 276 -16.46 10.66 -4.53
N ALA A 277 -15.46 9.84 -4.73
CA ALA A 277 -14.12 10.05 -4.15
C ALA A 277 -13.49 11.39 -4.54
N ARG A 278 -13.94 11.97 -5.67
CA ARG A 278 -13.44 13.19 -6.29
C ARG A 278 -14.58 14.13 -6.63
N PRO A 279 -14.97 15.01 -5.71
CA PRO A 279 -16.03 15.97 -5.98
C PRO A 279 -15.69 16.88 -7.16
N ASP A 280 -16.68 17.12 -8.05
CA ASP A 280 -16.50 17.95 -9.24
C ASP A 280 -16.17 19.42 -8.91
N TRP A 281 -16.51 19.90 -7.72
CA TRP A 281 -16.27 21.26 -7.24
C TRP A 281 -14.91 21.47 -6.55
N GLN A 282 -14.04 20.44 -6.56
CA GLN A 282 -12.71 20.52 -5.98
C GLN A 282 -11.67 20.07 -7.00
N ARG A 283 -10.49 20.71 -7.00
CA ARG A 283 -9.33 20.35 -7.83
C ARG A 283 -8.03 20.58 -7.08
N ALA A 284 -7.04 19.78 -7.39
CA ALA A 284 -5.66 19.99 -6.97
C ALA A 284 -4.86 20.64 -8.11
N PHE A 285 -4.48 21.89 -7.94
CA PHE A 285 -3.49 22.49 -8.82
C PHE A 285 -2.10 22.06 -8.37
N LYS A 286 -1.47 21.20 -9.15
CA LYS A 286 -0.09 20.76 -8.88
C LYS A 286 0.88 21.59 -9.70
N TYR A 287 2.01 21.93 -9.11
CA TYR A 287 3.08 22.59 -9.85
C TYR A 287 3.57 21.65 -10.95
N SER A 288 3.86 22.21 -12.12
CA SER A 288 4.50 21.46 -13.20
C SER A 288 5.84 20.95 -12.69
N VAL A 289 6.12 19.70 -12.92
CA VAL A 289 7.43 19.11 -12.61
C VAL A 289 8.46 19.85 -13.47
N GLU A 290 9.57 20.29 -12.86
CA GLU A 290 10.64 20.91 -13.61
C GLU A 290 11.29 19.85 -14.49
N GLU A 291 11.31 20.12 -15.81
CA GLU A 291 11.89 19.25 -16.82
C GLU A 291 13.17 19.89 -17.36
N ALA A 292 14.15 19.07 -17.68
CA ALA A 292 15.36 19.51 -18.34
C ALA A 292 15.66 18.62 -19.55
N ILE A 293 16.26 19.23 -20.57
CA ILE A 293 16.75 18.51 -21.75
C ILE A 293 18.25 18.29 -21.61
N THR A 294 18.68 17.03 -21.79
CA THR A 294 20.09 16.66 -21.70
C THR A 294 20.44 15.56 -22.70
N GLN A 295 21.73 15.22 -22.80
CA GLN A 295 22.20 14.13 -23.64
C GLN A 295 22.27 12.83 -22.86
N LEU A 296 21.81 11.73 -23.47
CA LEU A 296 22.05 10.38 -23.03
C LEU A 296 23.49 9.98 -23.43
N GLU A 297 24.33 9.72 -22.43
CA GLU A 297 25.74 9.34 -22.61
C GLU A 297 25.96 7.83 -22.53
N GLY A 298 25.03 7.10 -21.88
CA GLY A 298 25.11 5.65 -21.73
C GLY A 298 23.87 5.07 -21.04
N ILE A 299 23.81 3.74 -21.03
CA ILE A 299 22.85 2.98 -20.23
C ILE A 299 23.61 2.05 -19.32
N GLU A 300 23.25 2.08 -18.05
CA GLU A 300 23.72 1.13 -17.04
C GLU A 300 22.60 0.17 -16.71
N PHE A 301 22.92 -1.12 -16.67
CA PHE A 301 22.03 -2.15 -16.15
C PHE A 301 22.39 -2.38 -14.67
N SER A 302 21.74 -1.59 -13.81
CA SER A 302 22.03 -1.57 -12.38
C SER A 302 21.40 -2.77 -11.69
N ARG A 303 22.17 -3.47 -10.88
CA ARG A 303 21.73 -4.68 -10.19
C ARG A 303 20.79 -4.36 -9.01
N ASN A 304 19.73 -5.13 -8.90
CA ASN A 304 18.84 -5.18 -7.74
C ASN A 304 18.50 -6.65 -7.42
N GLY A 305 19.26 -7.26 -6.51
CA GLY A 305 19.23 -8.71 -6.30
C GLY A 305 19.72 -9.44 -7.54
N TYR A 306 18.92 -10.37 -8.07
CA TYR A 306 19.16 -11.08 -9.33
C TYR A 306 18.54 -10.38 -10.55
N ASN A 307 17.84 -9.26 -10.34
CA ASN A 307 17.28 -8.41 -11.40
C ASN A 307 18.25 -7.29 -11.78
N PHE A 308 18.10 -6.80 -13.02
CA PHE A 308 18.84 -5.64 -13.53
C PHE A 308 17.86 -4.60 -14.03
N THR A 309 17.99 -3.37 -13.54
CA THR A 309 17.14 -2.23 -13.92
C THR A 309 17.88 -1.32 -14.89
N THR A 310 17.15 -0.72 -15.82
CA THR A 310 17.71 0.19 -16.82
C THR A 310 17.86 1.60 -16.26
N VAL A 311 19.08 2.13 -16.24
CA VAL A 311 19.40 3.47 -15.76
C VAL A 311 20.12 4.25 -16.85
N ALA A 312 19.54 5.39 -17.25
CA ALA A 312 20.15 6.33 -18.16
C ALA A 312 21.30 7.09 -17.47
N LEU A 313 22.49 7.07 -18.07
CA LEU A 313 23.62 7.91 -17.70
C LEU A 313 23.55 9.18 -18.54
N LEU A 314 23.55 10.33 -17.88
CA LEU A 314 23.23 11.62 -18.47
C LEU A 314 24.42 12.57 -18.42
N LYS A 315 24.54 13.40 -19.44
CA LYS A 315 25.29 14.63 -19.28
C LYS A 315 24.64 15.43 -18.14
N PRO A 316 25.43 15.78 -17.08
CA PRO A 316 24.85 16.39 -15.88
C PRO A 316 24.00 17.63 -16.20
N VAL A 317 22.79 17.69 -15.69
CA VAL A 317 21.83 18.77 -15.87
C VAL A 317 21.19 19.16 -14.54
N LYS A 318 20.87 20.44 -14.36
CA LYS A 318 20.19 20.92 -13.15
C LYS A 318 18.69 20.76 -13.27
N ILE A 319 18.06 20.15 -12.25
CA ILE A 319 16.62 20.09 -12.05
C ILE A 319 16.36 20.36 -10.57
N ASN A 320 15.55 21.37 -10.24
CA ASN A 320 15.26 21.78 -8.86
C ASN A 320 16.53 21.86 -7.98
N ASP A 321 17.38 22.79 -8.15
CA ASP A 321 18.60 23.03 -7.35
C ASP A 321 19.55 21.81 -7.20
N THR A 322 19.27 20.65 -7.82
CA THR A 322 20.13 19.47 -7.81
C THR A 322 20.67 19.13 -9.18
N THR A 323 21.90 18.60 -9.23
CA THR A 323 22.48 18.10 -10.46
C THR A 323 22.11 16.64 -10.67
N VAL A 324 21.44 16.36 -11.79
CA VAL A 324 21.02 15.02 -12.20
C VAL A 324 21.98 14.50 -13.26
N SER A 325 22.57 13.34 -13.02
CA SER A 325 23.46 12.61 -13.94
C SER A 325 22.99 11.19 -14.23
N ARG A 326 21.92 10.75 -13.56
CA ARG A 326 21.32 9.42 -13.71
C ARG A 326 19.80 9.57 -13.66
N ALA A 327 19.08 8.82 -14.51
CA ALA A 327 17.63 8.79 -14.51
C ALA A 327 17.11 7.36 -14.77
N SER A 328 15.98 7.01 -14.17
CA SER A 328 15.34 5.73 -14.42
C SER A 328 14.75 5.68 -15.82
N LEU A 329 14.93 4.54 -16.50
CA LEU A 329 14.22 4.15 -17.73
C LEU A 329 13.17 3.06 -17.42
N ALA A 330 12.84 2.88 -16.17
CA ALA A 330 11.91 1.89 -15.64
C ALA A 330 12.29 0.44 -16.05
N ASN A 331 12.02 0.06 -17.30
CA ASN A 331 12.29 -1.28 -17.84
C ASN A 331 12.57 -1.24 -19.35
N VAL A 332 12.84 -2.40 -19.94
CA VAL A 332 13.14 -2.55 -21.37
C VAL A 332 11.96 -2.12 -22.26
N GLY A 333 10.73 -2.47 -21.87
CA GLY A 333 9.53 -2.08 -22.62
C GLY A 333 9.34 -0.58 -22.68
N GLU A 334 9.53 0.12 -21.56
CA GLU A 334 9.47 1.58 -21.52
C GLU A 334 10.58 2.22 -22.35
N MET A 335 11.80 1.69 -22.27
CA MET A 335 12.90 2.15 -23.11
C MET A 335 12.58 2.02 -24.61
N LYS A 336 12.00 0.88 -25.02
CA LYS A 336 11.54 0.65 -26.40
C LYS A 336 10.36 1.58 -26.78
N ARG A 337 9.37 1.74 -25.87
CA ARG A 337 8.21 2.62 -26.07
C ARG A 337 8.63 4.06 -26.30
N LEU A 338 9.60 4.54 -25.52
CA LEU A 338 10.17 5.87 -25.69
C LEU A 338 11.03 6.01 -26.96
N GLY A 339 11.38 4.91 -27.63
CA GLY A 339 12.25 4.89 -28.80
C GLY A 339 13.66 5.36 -28.48
N VAL A 340 14.21 4.96 -27.35
CA VAL A 340 15.55 5.38 -26.90
C VAL A 340 16.61 4.77 -27.79
N LEU A 341 17.40 5.65 -28.44
CA LEU A 341 18.60 5.30 -29.20
C LEU A 341 19.81 5.95 -28.55
N MET A 342 21.00 5.51 -28.83
CA MET A 342 22.22 6.09 -28.25
C MET A 342 23.24 6.47 -29.32
N PRO A 343 23.81 7.70 -29.27
CA PRO A 343 23.44 8.83 -28.40
C PRO A 343 22.14 9.52 -28.83
N CYS A 344 21.40 10.07 -27.88
CA CYS A 344 20.22 10.89 -28.17
C CYS A 344 20.07 12.05 -27.18
N THR A 345 19.18 12.97 -27.47
CA THR A 345 18.76 14.02 -26.55
C THR A 345 17.44 13.62 -25.92
N ILE A 346 17.36 13.69 -24.61
CA ILE A 346 16.21 13.27 -23.83
C ILE A 346 15.74 14.37 -22.89
N LYS A 347 14.45 14.31 -22.58
CA LYS A 347 13.82 15.11 -21.55
C LYS A 347 13.76 14.30 -20.27
N VAL A 348 14.16 14.89 -19.17
CA VAL A 348 14.17 14.29 -17.83
C VAL A 348 13.40 15.15 -16.86
N SER A 349 12.70 14.52 -15.93
CA SER A 349 12.02 15.15 -14.81
C SER A 349 12.34 14.44 -13.51
N LYS A 350 12.01 15.04 -12.37
CA LYS A 350 12.03 14.38 -11.07
C LYS A 350 10.61 14.05 -10.66
N ARG A 351 10.19 12.79 -10.81
CA ARG A 351 8.90 12.34 -10.32
C ARG A 351 8.89 12.33 -8.80
N GLY A 352 7.83 12.88 -8.20
CA GLY A 352 7.75 13.05 -6.75
C GLY A 352 8.87 13.92 -6.15
N GLU A 353 9.47 14.83 -6.96
CA GLU A 353 10.60 15.70 -6.60
C GLU A 353 11.91 14.96 -6.22
N ILE A 354 11.98 13.63 -6.35
CA ILE A 354 13.09 12.82 -5.84
C ILE A 354 13.78 12.04 -6.95
N ILE A 355 13.06 11.13 -7.61
CA ILE A 355 13.65 10.16 -8.54
C ILE A 355 13.64 10.73 -9.95
N PRO A 356 14.84 10.92 -10.58
CA PRO A 356 14.88 11.34 -11.97
C PRO A 356 14.39 10.24 -12.90
N HIS A 357 13.51 10.60 -13.86
CA HIS A 357 12.97 9.73 -14.89
C HIS A 357 13.18 10.33 -16.27
N VAL A 358 13.36 9.45 -17.26
CA VAL A 358 13.35 9.84 -18.67
C VAL A 358 11.90 9.92 -19.14
N GLU A 359 11.46 11.11 -19.56
CA GLU A 359 10.07 11.35 -19.98
C GLU A 359 9.86 11.15 -21.48
N SER A 360 10.83 11.56 -22.29
CA SER A 360 10.76 11.42 -23.74
C SER A 360 12.12 11.59 -24.41
N VAL A 361 12.23 11.07 -25.62
CA VAL A 361 13.34 11.38 -26.52
C VAL A 361 12.97 12.63 -27.33
N THR A 362 13.87 13.62 -27.38
CA THR A 362 13.64 14.89 -28.05
C THR A 362 14.45 15.07 -29.34
N GLY A 363 15.46 14.22 -29.55
CA GLY A 363 16.27 14.28 -30.75
C GLY A 363 17.27 13.13 -30.90
N PHE A 364 17.59 12.82 -32.16
CA PHE A 364 18.57 11.80 -32.55
C PHE A 364 19.65 12.41 -33.41
N ILE A 365 20.81 11.75 -33.49
CA ILE A 365 21.86 12.10 -34.43
C ILE A 365 21.76 11.14 -35.62
N VAL A 366 21.24 11.63 -36.75
CA VAL A 366 21.03 10.83 -37.96
C VAL A 366 22.33 10.17 -38.41
N GLY A 367 22.31 8.86 -38.63
CA GLY A 367 23.47 8.06 -39.06
C GLY A 367 24.48 7.74 -37.95
N VAL A 368 24.21 8.17 -36.71
CA VAL A 368 25.08 7.90 -35.54
C VAL A 368 24.30 7.15 -34.44
N SER A 369 23.07 7.57 -34.16
CA SER A 369 22.26 6.94 -33.13
C SER A 369 21.88 5.49 -33.53
N HIS A 370 22.08 4.56 -32.62
CA HIS A 370 21.86 3.13 -32.79
C HIS A 370 21.03 2.55 -31.63
N GLU A 371 20.48 1.37 -31.82
CA GLU A 371 19.77 0.66 -30.77
C GLU A 371 20.70 0.28 -29.63
N ILE A 372 20.12 0.15 -28.44
CA ILE A 372 20.84 -0.18 -27.22
C ILE A 372 20.97 -1.71 -27.15
N GLU A 373 22.22 -2.16 -27.02
CA GLU A 373 22.50 -3.58 -26.80
C GLU A 373 22.11 -3.99 -25.38
N LEU A 374 21.24 -4.97 -25.26
CA LEU A 374 20.83 -5.53 -23.98
C LEU A 374 21.86 -6.57 -23.50
N PRO A 375 22.06 -6.72 -22.19
CA PRO A 375 22.99 -7.72 -21.68
C PRO A 375 22.42 -9.13 -21.96
N GLU A 376 23.24 -9.99 -22.56
CA GLU A 376 22.87 -11.36 -22.88
C GLU A 376 23.23 -12.34 -21.76
N THR A 377 24.27 -12.04 -20.97
CA THR A 377 24.78 -12.93 -19.93
C THR A 377 24.90 -12.22 -18.58
N CYS A 378 24.71 -12.99 -17.51
CA CYS A 378 24.89 -12.48 -16.15
C CYS A 378 26.37 -12.16 -15.88
N PRO A 379 26.71 -10.94 -15.45
CA PRO A 379 28.10 -10.57 -15.20
C PRO A 379 28.73 -11.28 -13.99
N PHE A 380 27.93 -12.01 -13.20
CA PHE A 380 28.40 -12.71 -11.99
C PHE A 380 28.62 -14.21 -12.20
N CYS A 381 27.79 -14.87 -13.00
CA CYS A 381 27.92 -16.32 -13.23
C CYS A 381 28.17 -16.69 -14.71
N GLY A 382 28.05 -15.74 -15.65
CA GLY A 382 28.25 -15.99 -17.07
C GLY A 382 27.06 -16.67 -17.78
N GLU A 383 26.05 -17.11 -17.06
CA GLU A 383 24.88 -17.78 -17.64
C GLU A 383 23.97 -16.77 -18.37
N PRO A 384 23.17 -17.22 -19.37
CA PRO A 384 22.24 -16.36 -20.08
C PRO A 384 21.24 -15.66 -19.15
N LEU A 385 20.95 -14.39 -19.44
CA LEU A 385 19.89 -13.64 -18.78
C LEU A 385 18.55 -13.86 -19.45
N GLU A 386 17.49 -13.94 -18.67
CA GLU A 386 16.12 -13.83 -19.17
C GLU A 386 15.79 -12.35 -19.34
N VAL A 387 15.60 -11.93 -20.59
CA VAL A 387 15.26 -10.55 -20.95
C VAL A 387 13.84 -10.51 -21.47
N THR A 388 12.98 -9.77 -20.76
CA THR A 388 11.60 -9.50 -21.15
C THR A 388 11.39 -7.98 -21.25
N ASP A 389 10.22 -7.52 -21.67
CA ASP A 389 9.93 -6.09 -21.68
C ASP A 389 9.86 -5.49 -20.25
N ILE A 390 9.52 -6.31 -19.26
CA ILE A 390 9.35 -5.84 -17.87
C ILE A 390 10.55 -6.11 -16.96
N SER A 391 11.44 -7.05 -17.33
CA SER A 391 12.57 -7.44 -16.47
C SER A 391 13.76 -7.96 -17.26
N ILE A 392 14.94 -7.77 -16.70
CA ILE A 392 16.18 -8.46 -17.06
C ILE A 392 16.61 -9.20 -15.79
N LYS A 393 16.71 -10.53 -15.80
CA LYS A 393 17.04 -11.30 -14.60
C LYS A 393 17.97 -12.47 -14.88
N CYS A 394 18.81 -12.76 -13.89
CA CYS A 394 19.56 -14.01 -13.87
C CYS A 394 18.64 -15.14 -13.43
N VAL A 395 18.57 -16.22 -14.20
CA VAL A 395 17.72 -17.40 -13.89
C VAL A 395 18.51 -18.55 -13.24
N ASN A 396 19.81 -18.40 -13.10
CA ASN A 396 20.66 -19.40 -12.43
C ASN A 396 20.52 -19.27 -10.90
N GLU A 397 19.73 -20.14 -10.28
CA GLU A 397 19.51 -20.18 -8.83
C GLU A 397 20.79 -20.37 -8.00
N ALA A 398 21.87 -20.93 -8.59
CA ALA A 398 23.17 -21.07 -7.96
C ALA A 398 24.05 -19.81 -8.09
N CYS A 399 23.57 -18.77 -8.75
CA CYS A 399 24.30 -17.52 -8.85
C CYS A 399 24.34 -16.79 -7.50
N ILE A 400 25.48 -16.19 -7.17
CA ILE A 400 25.68 -15.42 -5.93
C ILE A 400 24.64 -14.29 -5.77
N THR A 401 24.09 -13.77 -6.88
CA THR A 401 23.06 -12.74 -6.86
C THR A 401 21.75 -13.23 -6.23
N HIS A 402 21.40 -14.51 -6.42
CA HIS A 402 20.25 -15.15 -5.78
C HIS A 402 20.51 -15.40 -4.29
N SER A 403 21.68 -15.92 -3.93
CA SER A 403 22.06 -16.14 -2.54
C SER A 403 22.02 -14.84 -1.73
N GLU A 404 22.61 -13.78 -2.27
CA GLU A 404 22.62 -12.45 -1.65
C GLU A 404 21.19 -11.91 -1.46
N HIS A 405 20.34 -12.03 -2.49
CA HIS A 405 18.95 -11.59 -2.43
C HIS A 405 18.16 -12.38 -1.39
N ARG A 406 18.27 -13.71 -1.35
CA ARG A 406 17.58 -14.58 -0.40
C ARG A 406 18.00 -14.32 1.05
N ILE A 407 19.31 -14.20 1.31
CA ILE A 407 19.83 -13.91 2.65
C ILE A 407 19.31 -12.53 3.13
N ARG A 408 19.38 -11.50 2.27
CA ARG A 408 18.82 -10.18 2.57
C ARG A 408 17.32 -10.25 2.86
N LYS A 409 16.56 -10.88 1.96
CA LYS A 409 15.12 -11.07 2.11
C LYS A 409 14.74 -11.75 3.42
N TRP A 410 15.50 -12.75 3.81
CA TRP A 410 15.31 -13.47 5.06
C TRP A 410 15.51 -12.56 6.28
N VAL A 411 16.65 -11.87 6.37
CA VAL A 411 16.94 -10.99 7.51
C VAL A 411 15.95 -9.84 7.62
N ASP A 412 15.50 -9.30 6.49
CA ASP A 412 14.46 -8.26 6.42
C ASP A 412 13.10 -8.82 6.88
N THR A 413 12.71 -10.02 6.43
CA THR A 413 11.45 -10.66 6.81
C THR A 413 11.39 -10.98 8.30
N VAL A 414 12.50 -11.46 8.87
CA VAL A 414 12.64 -11.69 10.31
C VAL A 414 12.70 -10.37 11.08
N GLY A 415 13.07 -9.27 10.41
CA GLY A 415 13.28 -7.95 11.00
C GLY A 415 14.53 -7.89 11.86
N ALA A 416 15.58 -8.65 11.48
CA ALA A 416 16.82 -8.73 12.22
C ALA A 416 17.61 -7.43 12.14
N LEU A 417 18.09 -6.95 13.28
CA LEU A 417 18.87 -5.72 13.38
C LEU A 417 20.38 -5.99 13.22
N GLY A 418 21.06 -5.03 12.59
CA GLY A 418 22.52 -5.08 12.44
C GLY A 418 23.02 -5.75 11.16
N PHE A 419 22.15 -6.25 10.30
CA PHE A 419 22.49 -6.79 8.97
C PHE A 419 22.44 -5.71 7.89
N GLY A 420 23.20 -4.64 8.06
CA GLY A 420 23.39 -3.65 7.00
C GLY A 420 24.23 -4.18 5.84
N ASP A 421 24.30 -3.42 4.72
CA ASP A 421 24.97 -3.81 3.48
C ASP A 421 26.41 -4.30 3.71
N SER A 422 27.18 -3.60 4.55
CA SER A 422 28.57 -3.98 4.85
C SER A 422 28.69 -5.36 5.50
N LEU A 423 27.76 -5.72 6.42
CA LEU A 423 27.78 -7.04 7.03
C LEU A 423 27.34 -8.11 6.04
N LEU A 424 26.30 -7.87 5.25
CA LEU A 424 25.82 -8.83 4.25
C LEU A 424 26.90 -9.10 3.19
N VAL A 425 27.56 -8.06 2.68
CA VAL A 425 28.69 -8.21 1.74
C VAL A 425 29.81 -9.04 2.37
N TYR A 426 30.19 -8.76 3.62
CA TYR A 426 31.21 -9.53 4.34
C TYR A 426 30.82 -11.01 4.48
N LEU A 427 29.59 -11.30 4.92
CA LEU A 427 29.14 -12.69 5.10
C LEU A 427 29.12 -13.47 3.79
N ILE A 428 28.68 -12.87 2.72
CA ILE A 428 28.50 -13.55 1.43
C ILE A 428 29.82 -13.67 0.67
N HIS A 429 30.57 -12.59 0.55
CA HIS A 429 31.76 -12.58 -0.28
C HIS A 429 33.04 -13.04 0.44
N GLU A 430 33.16 -12.77 1.75
CA GLU A 430 34.36 -13.13 2.52
C GLU A 430 34.17 -14.43 3.32
N CYS A 431 32.97 -14.66 3.86
CA CYS A 431 32.67 -15.85 4.65
C CYS A 431 31.89 -16.93 3.86
N HIS A 432 31.59 -16.70 2.58
CA HIS A 432 30.92 -17.65 1.67
C HIS A 432 29.57 -18.18 2.18
N PHE A 433 28.74 -17.28 2.72
CA PHE A 433 27.37 -17.61 3.04
C PHE A 433 26.56 -17.69 1.73
N GLU A 434 26.03 -18.86 1.40
CA GLU A 434 25.32 -19.12 0.14
C GLU A 434 23.81 -19.35 0.34
N SER A 435 23.40 -19.64 1.57
CA SER A 435 22.04 -20.04 1.90
C SER A 435 21.56 -19.42 3.22
N ILE A 436 20.25 -19.45 3.45
CA ILE A 436 19.65 -19.06 4.74
C ILE A 436 20.14 -19.98 5.86
N MET A 437 20.40 -21.26 5.55
CA MET A 437 20.90 -22.22 6.51
C MET A 437 22.24 -21.80 7.13
N ASP A 438 23.11 -21.13 6.38
CA ASP A 438 24.42 -20.67 6.86
C ASP A 438 24.30 -19.67 8.02
N LEU A 439 23.22 -18.88 8.05
CA LEU A 439 22.90 -17.96 9.16
C LEU A 439 22.62 -18.70 10.49
N TYR A 440 22.34 -19.99 10.44
CA TYR A 440 21.99 -20.83 11.58
C TYR A 440 23.02 -21.92 11.86
N CYS A 441 24.03 -22.07 10.99
CA CYS A 441 25.13 -22.99 11.19
C CYS A 441 26.17 -22.40 12.18
N ASN A 442 26.40 -23.11 13.29
CA ASN A 442 27.31 -22.63 14.32
C ASN A 442 28.73 -22.39 13.81
N ASP A 443 29.25 -23.28 12.96
CA ASP A 443 30.60 -23.21 12.45
C ASP A 443 30.78 -22.00 11.53
N ASN A 444 29.82 -21.76 10.63
CA ASN A 444 29.85 -20.61 9.72
C ASN A 444 29.76 -19.29 10.49
N VAL A 445 28.88 -19.21 11.47
CA VAL A 445 28.70 -18.01 12.30
C VAL A 445 29.93 -17.78 13.19
N SER A 446 30.53 -18.82 13.77
CA SER A 446 31.77 -18.71 14.55
C SER A 446 32.92 -18.22 13.67
N TYR A 447 33.07 -18.80 12.47
CA TYR A 447 34.05 -18.34 11.50
C TYR A 447 33.88 -16.85 11.18
N ALA A 448 32.64 -16.42 10.85
CA ALA A 448 32.36 -15.03 10.55
C ALA A 448 32.67 -14.06 11.72
N ILE A 449 32.42 -14.49 12.96
CA ILE A 449 32.77 -13.70 14.16
C ILE A 449 34.28 -13.62 14.38
N GLU A 450 35.00 -14.71 14.16
CA GLU A 450 36.45 -14.78 14.44
C GLU A 450 37.28 -13.97 13.44
N HIS A 451 36.84 -13.90 12.19
CA HIS A 451 37.61 -13.30 11.08
C HIS A 451 37.27 -11.83 10.79
N THR A 452 36.48 -11.17 11.65
CA THR A 452 36.19 -9.73 11.53
C THR A 452 36.80 -8.91 12.65
N ASN A 453 37.09 -7.64 12.37
CA ASN A 453 37.45 -6.64 13.38
C ASN A 453 36.24 -6.15 14.18
N LEU A 454 34.99 -6.41 13.72
CA LEU A 454 33.74 -5.97 14.31
C LEU A 454 33.04 -7.09 15.10
N LYS A 455 33.81 -7.96 15.77
CA LYS A 455 33.33 -9.17 16.48
C LYS A 455 32.05 -8.93 17.30
N LYS A 456 32.03 -7.89 18.13
CA LYS A 456 30.89 -7.58 18.99
C LYS A 456 29.62 -7.22 18.21
N ASN A 457 29.77 -6.50 17.10
CA ASN A 457 28.63 -6.08 16.26
C ASN A 457 28.05 -7.30 15.55
N VAL A 458 28.90 -8.16 14.98
CA VAL A 458 28.48 -9.39 14.31
C VAL A 458 27.81 -10.33 15.30
N GLN A 459 28.38 -10.53 16.51
CA GLN A 459 27.75 -11.32 17.57
C GLN A 459 26.37 -10.80 17.94
N LYS A 460 26.22 -9.47 18.08
CA LYS A 460 24.95 -8.83 18.42
C LYS A 460 23.92 -9.03 17.31
N ALA A 461 24.32 -8.88 16.03
CA ALA A 461 23.44 -9.08 14.89
C ALA A 461 22.90 -10.53 14.83
N PHE A 462 23.76 -11.54 14.99
CA PHE A 462 23.31 -12.94 15.02
C PHE A 462 22.46 -13.27 16.24
N ALA A 463 22.78 -12.71 17.41
CA ALA A 463 21.95 -12.88 18.59
C ALA A 463 20.53 -12.30 18.40
N ASP A 464 20.41 -11.14 17.77
CA ASP A 464 19.14 -10.51 17.42
C ASP A 464 18.36 -11.33 16.38
N LEU A 465 19.04 -11.79 15.31
CA LEU A 465 18.46 -12.69 14.31
C LEU A 465 17.85 -13.93 14.96
N TRP A 466 18.62 -14.64 15.78
CA TRP A 466 18.16 -15.87 16.40
C TRP A 466 17.02 -15.63 17.41
N ALA A 467 17.04 -14.49 18.11
CA ALA A 467 15.95 -14.12 19.02
C ALA A 467 14.65 -13.85 18.25
N ARG A 468 14.74 -13.12 17.14
CA ARG A 468 13.57 -12.76 16.31
C ARG A 468 13.05 -13.91 15.45
N SER A 469 13.90 -14.88 15.11
CA SER A 469 13.51 -16.09 14.39
C SER A 469 12.63 -17.02 15.22
N ARG A 470 12.45 -16.73 16.51
CA ARG A 470 11.53 -17.47 17.37
C ARG A 470 10.12 -16.90 17.24
N ASN A 471 9.13 -17.80 17.13
CA ASN A 471 7.71 -17.43 17.00
C ASN A 471 7.35 -16.66 15.72
N LEU A 472 7.90 -17.05 14.56
CA LEU A 472 7.48 -16.56 13.27
C LEU A 472 6.08 -17.06 12.90
N ASN A 473 5.35 -16.28 12.11
CA ASN A 473 4.17 -16.83 11.46
C ASN A 473 4.61 -17.77 10.32
N LEU A 474 3.85 -18.83 10.05
CA LEU A 474 4.18 -19.79 8.99
C LEU A 474 4.33 -19.13 7.63
N TRP A 475 3.44 -18.18 7.30
CA TRP A 475 3.49 -17.46 6.04
C TRP A 475 4.69 -16.51 5.92
N ASP A 476 5.15 -15.91 7.01
CA ASP A 476 6.36 -15.08 7.01
C ASP A 476 7.62 -15.94 6.90
N PHE A 477 7.65 -17.09 7.58
CA PHE A 477 8.72 -18.06 7.44
C PHE A 477 8.91 -18.50 5.99
N VAL A 478 7.83 -18.93 5.33
CA VAL A 478 7.90 -19.39 3.93
C VAL A 478 8.22 -18.25 2.97
N ALA A 479 7.61 -17.06 3.14
CA ALA A 479 7.89 -15.90 2.29
C ALA A 479 9.33 -15.39 2.40
N GLY A 480 9.99 -15.59 3.53
CA GLY A 480 11.38 -15.21 3.75
C GLY A 480 12.37 -15.96 2.84
N PHE A 481 11.98 -17.10 2.27
CA PHE A 481 12.79 -17.86 1.30
C PHE A 481 12.69 -17.33 -0.14
N ASP A 482 11.98 -16.23 -0.35
CA ASP A 482 11.86 -15.54 -1.64
C ASP A 482 11.23 -16.42 -2.75
N LEU A 483 9.95 -16.71 -2.58
CA LEU A 483 9.13 -17.32 -3.63
C LEU A 483 8.72 -16.22 -4.62
N ASP A 484 9.39 -16.14 -5.75
CA ASP A 484 9.25 -15.09 -6.77
C ASP A 484 7.77 -14.73 -7.06
N GLY A 485 7.39 -13.47 -6.79
CA GLY A 485 6.01 -12.98 -6.93
C GLY A 485 5.00 -13.49 -5.88
N ILE A 486 5.45 -14.23 -4.84
CA ILE A 486 4.59 -14.80 -3.81
C ILE A 486 5.03 -14.32 -2.41
N GLY A 487 4.38 -13.27 -1.92
CA GLY A 487 4.65 -12.71 -0.58
C GLY A 487 3.82 -13.37 0.52
N SER A 488 4.10 -12.99 1.78
CA SER A 488 3.43 -13.48 3.00
C SER A 488 1.90 -13.51 2.90
N ARG A 489 1.29 -12.52 2.23
CA ARG A 489 -0.17 -12.44 2.08
C ARG A 489 -0.74 -13.59 1.24
N VAL A 490 -0.09 -13.94 0.12
CA VAL A 490 -0.53 -15.05 -0.73
C VAL A 490 -0.37 -16.37 0.02
N ILE A 491 0.76 -16.55 0.72
CA ILE A 491 1.01 -17.76 1.51
C ILE A 491 0.00 -17.85 2.66
N LYS A 492 -0.33 -16.72 3.31
CA LYS A 492 -1.38 -16.69 4.34
C LYS A 492 -2.73 -17.15 3.80
N THR A 493 -3.11 -16.76 2.57
CA THR A 493 -4.34 -17.26 1.94
C THR A 493 -4.32 -18.78 1.77
N ILE A 494 -3.16 -19.37 1.44
CA ILE A 494 -3.00 -20.83 1.33
C ILE A 494 -3.09 -21.48 2.72
N VAL A 495 -2.46 -20.87 3.73
CA VAL A 495 -2.52 -21.35 5.13
C VAL A 495 -3.96 -21.30 5.66
N ASP A 496 -4.68 -20.20 5.43
CA ASP A 496 -6.07 -20.02 5.85
C ASP A 496 -7.04 -21.00 5.14
N ALA A 497 -6.65 -21.52 3.96
CA ALA A 497 -7.38 -22.58 3.25
C ALA A 497 -7.16 -24.00 3.84
N GLY A 498 -6.34 -24.12 4.90
CA GLY A 498 -6.12 -25.39 5.64
C GLY A 498 -4.73 -26.00 5.46
N TYR A 499 -3.82 -25.35 4.74
CA TYR A 499 -2.41 -25.77 4.61
C TYR A 499 -1.57 -25.10 5.71
N ASP A 500 -1.93 -25.37 6.97
CA ASP A 500 -1.51 -24.68 8.20
C ASP A 500 -0.21 -25.20 8.81
N THR A 501 0.49 -26.12 8.13
CA THR A 501 1.83 -26.60 8.52
C THR A 501 2.79 -26.55 7.35
N LEU A 502 4.10 -26.52 7.65
CA LEU A 502 5.13 -26.55 6.62
C LEU A 502 5.04 -27.81 5.76
N GLU A 503 4.72 -28.96 6.36
CA GLU A 503 4.56 -30.23 5.67
C GLU A 503 3.42 -30.18 4.66
N LYS A 504 2.26 -29.62 5.05
CA LYS A 504 1.12 -29.44 4.14
C LYS A 504 1.46 -28.49 3.00
N LEU A 505 2.14 -27.38 3.28
CA LEU A 505 2.59 -26.44 2.24
C LEU A 505 3.58 -27.07 1.26
N CYS A 506 4.46 -27.96 1.72
CA CYS A 506 5.38 -28.70 0.86
C CYS A 506 4.71 -29.79 0.01
N GLN A 507 3.51 -30.23 0.38
CA GLN A 507 2.80 -31.32 -0.29
C GLN A 507 1.66 -30.87 -1.18
N VAL A 508 1.23 -29.59 -1.06
CA VAL A 508 0.13 -29.03 -1.86
C VAL A 508 0.46 -29.07 -3.36
N ASN A 509 -0.51 -29.46 -4.15
CA ASN A 509 -0.36 -29.52 -5.61
C ASN A 509 -1.05 -28.36 -6.33
N TYR A 510 -0.80 -28.27 -7.65
CA TYR A 510 -1.33 -27.20 -8.49
C TYR A 510 -2.87 -27.17 -8.50
N GLU A 511 -3.52 -28.35 -8.65
CA GLU A 511 -4.98 -28.46 -8.74
C GLU A 511 -5.67 -28.03 -7.45
N GLU A 512 -5.06 -28.26 -6.31
CA GLU A 512 -5.56 -27.81 -5.01
C GLU A 512 -5.45 -26.29 -4.88
N LEU A 513 -4.32 -25.70 -5.28
CA LEU A 513 -4.06 -24.26 -5.16
C LEU A 513 -4.96 -23.42 -6.05
N VAL A 514 -5.21 -23.80 -7.30
CA VAL A 514 -6.08 -23.02 -8.20
C VAL A 514 -7.54 -22.97 -7.75
N ASN A 515 -7.96 -23.90 -6.89
CA ASN A 515 -9.29 -23.90 -6.28
C ASN A 515 -9.40 -22.96 -5.07
N ILE A 516 -8.28 -22.41 -4.59
CA ILE A 516 -8.29 -21.44 -3.49
C ILE A 516 -8.61 -20.06 -4.04
N GLN A 517 -9.64 -19.43 -3.49
CA GLN A 517 -10.04 -18.10 -3.91
C GLN A 517 -8.88 -17.09 -3.72
N GLY A 518 -8.51 -16.38 -4.78
CA GLY A 518 -7.40 -15.42 -4.79
C GLY A 518 -6.04 -16.00 -5.23
N ILE A 519 -5.97 -17.31 -5.52
CA ILE A 519 -4.79 -17.97 -6.09
C ILE A 519 -5.08 -18.29 -7.55
N GLY A 520 -4.51 -17.51 -8.47
CA GLY A 520 -4.62 -17.77 -9.92
C GLY A 520 -3.59 -18.80 -10.40
N GLU A 521 -3.78 -19.32 -11.62
CA GLU A 521 -2.93 -20.35 -12.24
C GLU A 521 -1.44 -20.03 -12.19
N PHE A 522 -1.06 -18.78 -12.49
CA PHE A 522 0.34 -18.35 -12.47
C PHE A 522 0.96 -18.50 -11.06
N ARG A 523 0.26 -18.03 -10.03
CA ARG A 523 0.75 -18.13 -8.63
C ARG A 523 0.78 -19.56 -8.13
N ALA A 524 -0.22 -20.37 -8.47
CA ALA A 524 -0.27 -21.77 -8.11
C ALA A 524 0.93 -22.54 -8.68
N LYS A 525 1.22 -22.33 -9.99
CA LYS A 525 2.37 -22.95 -10.65
C LYS A 525 3.70 -22.49 -10.04
N ALA A 526 3.89 -21.19 -9.89
CA ALA A 526 5.10 -20.63 -9.30
C ALA A 526 5.33 -21.11 -7.86
N PHE A 527 4.26 -21.21 -7.04
CA PHE A 527 4.35 -21.73 -5.68
C PHE A 527 4.85 -23.18 -5.65
N VAL A 528 4.22 -24.08 -6.43
CA VAL A 528 4.60 -25.50 -6.45
C VAL A 528 6.03 -25.69 -6.92
N GLU A 529 6.45 -25.00 -8.00
CA GLU A 529 7.81 -25.08 -8.55
C GLU A 529 8.85 -24.61 -7.54
N LYS A 530 8.61 -23.45 -6.88
CA LYS A 530 9.54 -22.91 -5.87
C LYS A 530 9.56 -23.75 -4.59
N MET A 531 8.42 -24.24 -4.12
CA MET A 531 8.38 -25.13 -2.94
C MET A 531 9.12 -26.44 -3.20
N ALA A 532 9.05 -27.00 -4.41
CA ALA A 532 9.82 -28.20 -4.77
C ALA A 532 11.34 -27.97 -4.65
N TYR A 533 11.81 -26.75 -4.96
CA TYR A 533 13.23 -26.37 -4.85
C TYR A 533 13.67 -26.03 -3.42
N LEU A 534 12.84 -25.25 -2.68
CA LEU A 534 13.22 -24.66 -1.41
C LEU A 534 12.84 -25.49 -0.18
N SER A 535 11.97 -26.49 -0.33
CA SER A 535 11.40 -27.23 0.81
C SER A 535 12.45 -27.92 1.68
N ASP A 536 13.53 -28.43 1.10
CA ASP A 536 14.57 -29.12 1.86
C ASP A 536 15.41 -28.13 2.70
N GLU A 537 15.72 -26.95 2.15
CA GLU A 537 16.37 -25.88 2.91
C GLU A 537 15.46 -25.37 4.03
N MET A 538 14.15 -25.15 3.76
CA MET A 538 13.19 -24.75 4.77
C MET A 538 13.12 -25.75 5.94
N LYS A 539 13.05 -27.05 5.64
CA LYS A 539 13.08 -28.11 6.66
C LYS A 539 14.40 -28.13 7.43
N ALA A 540 15.53 -27.94 6.76
CA ALA A 540 16.85 -27.88 7.40
C ALA A 540 16.93 -26.69 8.37
N VAL A 541 16.53 -25.48 7.94
CA VAL A 541 16.50 -24.27 8.78
C VAL A 541 15.56 -24.49 9.98
N PHE A 542 14.36 -25.04 9.76
CA PHE A 542 13.41 -25.34 10.83
C PHE A 542 13.96 -26.36 11.84
N SER A 543 14.71 -27.36 11.38
CA SER A 543 15.32 -28.42 12.24
C SER A 543 16.44 -27.91 13.15
N THR A 544 16.95 -26.69 12.93
CA THR A 544 18.00 -26.10 13.79
C THR A 544 17.53 -25.77 15.20
N ASN A 545 16.22 -25.80 15.46
CA ASN A 545 15.57 -25.36 16.70
C ASN A 545 15.85 -23.89 17.08
N ARG A 546 16.47 -23.11 16.19
CA ARG A 546 16.66 -21.67 16.35
C ARG A 546 15.50 -20.88 15.75
N VAL A 547 14.83 -21.48 14.77
CA VAL A 547 13.61 -20.97 14.14
C VAL A 547 12.42 -21.75 14.67
N THR A 548 11.40 -21.04 15.16
CA THR A 548 10.14 -21.66 15.59
C THR A 548 8.97 -20.94 14.97
N ILE A 549 7.95 -21.71 14.59
CA ILE A 549 6.73 -21.22 13.97
C ILE A 549 5.62 -21.21 15.02
N LYS A 550 4.88 -20.12 15.10
CA LYS A 550 3.68 -20.03 15.93
C LYS A 550 2.67 -21.07 15.45
N PRO A 551 2.02 -21.81 16.37
CA PRO A 551 0.90 -22.65 15.97
C PRO A 551 -0.14 -21.75 15.30
N VAL A 552 -0.52 -22.13 14.08
CA VAL A 552 -1.65 -21.48 13.39
C VAL A 552 -2.86 -21.84 14.26
N LYS A 553 -3.50 -20.82 14.86
CA LYS A 553 -4.77 -21.06 15.55
C LYS A 553 -5.70 -21.62 14.48
N GLU A 554 -6.31 -22.78 14.76
CA GLU A 554 -7.44 -23.23 13.95
C GLU A 554 -8.42 -22.05 13.91
N VAL A 555 -8.54 -21.42 12.74
CA VAL A 555 -9.64 -20.52 12.47
C VAL A 555 -10.85 -21.44 12.49
N ALA A 556 -11.61 -21.44 13.58
CA ALA A 556 -12.89 -22.13 13.63
C ALA A 556 -13.62 -21.65 12.38
N LYS A 557 -13.95 -22.58 11.45
CA LYS A 557 -14.56 -22.23 10.16
C LYS A 557 -15.73 -21.31 10.47
N SER A 558 -15.63 -20.04 10.07
CA SER A 558 -16.71 -19.08 10.27
C SER A 558 -17.92 -19.59 9.49
N LEU A 559 -18.88 -20.11 10.20
CA LEU A 559 -20.11 -20.62 9.61
C LEU A 559 -21.07 -19.46 9.35
N THR A 560 -21.76 -19.50 8.23
CA THR A 560 -22.79 -18.51 7.91
C THR A 560 -24.17 -19.12 8.20
N PHE A 561 -24.89 -18.50 9.13
CA PHE A 561 -26.23 -18.90 9.50
C PHE A 561 -27.26 -17.95 8.89
N CYS A 562 -28.42 -18.48 8.51
CA CYS A 562 -29.59 -17.67 8.17
C CYS A 562 -30.72 -18.07 9.11
N ILE A 563 -31.42 -17.10 9.69
CA ILE A 563 -32.51 -17.34 10.63
C ILE A 563 -33.86 -17.05 9.96
N THR A 564 -34.84 -17.95 10.19
CA THR A 564 -36.22 -17.73 9.77
C THR A 564 -37.22 -18.25 10.80
N GLY A 565 -38.36 -17.60 10.90
CA GLY A 565 -39.41 -17.95 11.86
C GLY A 565 -39.13 -17.50 13.30
N ALA A 566 -39.98 -17.96 14.24
CA ALA A 566 -39.82 -17.69 15.65
C ALA A 566 -38.90 -18.76 16.29
N LEU A 567 -37.94 -18.29 17.10
CA LEU A 567 -37.10 -19.10 17.95
C LEU A 567 -37.56 -19.01 19.40
N SER A 568 -37.07 -19.88 20.26
CA SER A 568 -37.37 -19.84 21.70
C SER A 568 -36.72 -18.62 22.36
N SER A 569 -35.49 -18.29 21.90
CA SER A 569 -34.75 -17.12 22.36
C SER A 569 -35.09 -15.88 21.48
N PRO A 570 -35.01 -14.65 22.04
CA PRO A 570 -35.15 -13.44 21.26
C PRO A 570 -34.16 -13.41 20.10
N ARG A 571 -34.62 -13.10 18.91
CA ARG A 571 -33.80 -13.12 17.68
C ARG A 571 -32.49 -12.35 17.83
N LYS A 572 -32.55 -11.19 18.48
CA LYS A 572 -31.36 -10.35 18.72
C LYS A 572 -30.29 -11.04 19.57
N GLU A 573 -30.69 -11.85 20.54
CA GLU A 573 -29.76 -12.62 21.37
C GLU A 573 -29.06 -13.74 20.57
N VAL A 574 -29.82 -14.41 19.67
CA VAL A 574 -29.26 -15.45 18.79
C VAL A 574 -28.31 -14.83 17.76
N GLU A 575 -28.63 -13.66 17.22
CA GLU A 575 -27.76 -12.88 16.32
C GLU A 575 -26.46 -12.49 17.02
N GLN A 576 -26.55 -11.93 18.22
CA GLN A 576 -25.37 -11.59 19.05
C GLN A 576 -24.53 -12.83 19.43
N LEU A 577 -25.16 -13.98 19.67
CA LEU A 577 -24.45 -15.22 19.95
C LEU A 577 -23.64 -15.67 18.73
N ILE A 578 -24.21 -15.65 17.54
CA ILE A 578 -23.54 -15.98 16.28
C ILE A 578 -22.31 -15.09 16.08
N GLU A 579 -22.46 -13.79 16.23
CA GLU A 579 -21.38 -12.80 16.06
C GLU A 579 -20.29 -12.95 17.14
N SER A 580 -20.68 -13.14 18.41
CA SER A 580 -19.74 -13.31 19.52
C SER A 580 -18.84 -14.55 19.40
N LYS A 581 -19.31 -15.58 18.67
CA LYS A 581 -18.58 -16.81 18.38
C LYS A 581 -17.78 -16.73 17.06
N GLY A 582 -17.74 -15.57 16.39
CA GLY A 582 -16.98 -15.36 15.16
C GLY A 582 -17.65 -15.94 13.89
N HIS A 583 -18.96 -16.21 13.96
CA HIS A 583 -19.75 -16.70 12.84
C HIS A 583 -20.52 -15.57 12.17
N LYS A 584 -21.06 -15.81 10.97
CA LYS A 584 -21.76 -14.80 10.16
C LYS A 584 -23.27 -15.02 10.13
N LEU A 585 -24.04 -13.93 10.10
CA LEU A 585 -25.47 -13.96 9.90
C LEU A 585 -25.83 -13.46 8.51
N ALA A 586 -26.56 -14.25 7.73
CA ALA A 586 -27.10 -13.85 6.44
C ALA A 586 -28.57 -13.46 6.55
N SER A 587 -28.95 -12.36 5.93
CA SER A 587 -30.34 -11.89 5.85
C SER A 587 -31.21 -12.76 4.93
N SER A 588 -30.59 -13.44 3.94
CA SER A 588 -31.25 -14.28 2.96
C SER A 588 -30.47 -15.59 2.72
N VAL A 589 -31.17 -16.62 2.25
CA VAL A 589 -30.57 -17.91 1.91
C VAL A 589 -29.90 -17.83 0.54
N THR A 590 -28.59 -18.05 0.50
CA THR A 590 -27.76 -18.09 -0.71
C THR A 590 -26.84 -19.33 -0.65
N LYS A 591 -26.14 -19.64 -1.74
CA LYS A 591 -25.17 -20.78 -1.76
C LYS A 591 -24.06 -20.68 -0.70
N ASN A 592 -23.83 -19.49 -0.14
CA ASN A 592 -22.80 -19.26 0.88
C ASN A 592 -23.31 -19.46 2.32
N VAL A 593 -24.60 -19.77 2.52
CA VAL A 593 -25.17 -20.09 3.83
C VAL A 593 -24.90 -21.53 4.16
N ASN A 594 -24.27 -21.78 5.31
CA ASN A 594 -23.98 -23.14 5.78
C ASN A 594 -25.19 -23.81 6.42
N TYR A 595 -26.00 -23.03 7.15
CA TYR A 595 -27.16 -23.57 7.86
C TYR A 595 -28.32 -22.57 7.89
N LEU A 596 -29.55 -23.07 7.68
CA LEU A 596 -30.77 -22.33 7.98
C LEU A 596 -31.27 -22.74 9.36
N VAL A 597 -31.48 -21.77 10.26
CA VAL A 597 -31.96 -22.02 11.63
C VAL A 597 -33.45 -21.68 11.73
N THR A 598 -34.26 -22.66 12.12
CA THR A 598 -35.70 -22.47 12.35
C THR A 598 -36.30 -23.59 13.18
N ASN A 599 -37.19 -23.29 14.10
CA ASN A 599 -37.96 -24.28 14.85
C ASN A 599 -39.16 -24.85 14.05
N ASN A 600 -39.41 -24.33 12.83
CA ASN A 600 -40.45 -24.86 11.95
C ASN A 600 -39.88 -25.19 10.54
N PRO A 601 -39.19 -26.33 10.39
CA PRO A 601 -38.54 -26.70 9.12
C PRO A 601 -39.53 -26.96 7.98
N ASN A 602 -40.82 -27.19 8.27
CA ASN A 602 -41.85 -27.45 7.28
C ASN A 602 -42.77 -26.23 7.04
N SER A 603 -42.32 -25.03 7.39
CA SER A 603 -43.17 -23.82 7.33
C SER A 603 -43.58 -23.36 5.92
N GLY A 604 -43.02 -23.93 4.85
CA GLY A 604 -43.27 -23.47 3.47
C GLY A 604 -42.81 -22.03 3.20
N SER A 605 -41.96 -21.47 4.07
CA SER A 605 -41.43 -20.11 3.87
C SER A 605 -40.48 -20.10 2.69
N SER A 606 -40.38 -18.96 2.01
CA SER A 606 -39.46 -18.77 0.87
C SER A 606 -38.00 -19.08 1.22
N LYS A 607 -37.61 -18.88 2.48
CA LYS A 607 -36.25 -19.24 2.96
C LYS A 607 -36.10 -20.77 3.14
N ASN A 608 -37.10 -21.47 3.62
CA ASN A 608 -37.08 -22.93 3.76
C ASN A 608 -37.03 -23.62 2.38
N GLU A 609 -37.92 -23.18 1.45
CA GLU A 609 -37.94 -23.71 0.07
C GLU A 609 -36.60 -23.49 -0.62
N LYS A 610 -35.99 -22.31 -0.44
CA LYS A 610 -34.71 -21.98 -1.02
C LYS A 610 -33.55 -22.77 -0.41
N ALA A 611 -33.57 -23.01 0.92
CA ALA A 611 -32.58 -23.86 1.57
C ALA A 611 -32.64 -25.30 1.04
N LEU A 612 -33.84 -25.86 0.93
CA LEU A 612 -34.06 -27.19 0.37
C LEU A 612 -33.57 -27.28 -1.09
N SER A 613 -33.90 -26.26 -1.92
CA SER A 613 -33.47 -26.24 -3.32
C SER A 613 -31.95 -26.12 -3.50
N LEU A 614 -31.24 -25.52 -2.54
CA LEU A 614 -29.79 -25.36 -2.54
C LEU A 614 -29.04 -26.46 -1.75
N GLY A 615 -29.78 -27.42 -1.16
CA GLY A 615 -29.20 -28.49 -0.35
C GLY A 615 -28.59 -28.00 0.99
N ILE A 616 -29.06 -26.85 1.49
CA ILE A 616 -28.55 -26.26 2.74
C ILE A 616 -29.26 -26.93 3.91
N PRO A 617 -28.52 -27.50 4.89
CA PRO A 617 -29.10 -28.12 6.07
C PRO A 617 -29.95 -27.14 6.89
N ILE A 618 -31.11 -27.61 7.32
CA ILE A 618 -32.02 -26.83 8.18
C ILE A 618 -31.87 -27.37 9.59
N LEU A 619 -31.52 -26.50 10.54
CA LEU A 619 -31.30 -26.82 11.95
C LEU A 619 -32.46 -26.28 12.80
N ASN A 620 -32.88 -27.03 13.82
CA ASN A 620 -33.65 -26.45 14.91
C ASN A 620 -32.73 -25.70 15.89
N GLU A 621 -33.32 -24.95 16.83
CA GLU A 621 -32.54 -24.13 17.76
C GLU A 621 -31.63 -24.97 18.69
N GLU A 622 -32.00 -26.16 19.02
CA GLU A 622 -31.18 -27.07 19.86
C GLU A 622 -29.94 -27.58 19.09
N GLU A 623 -30.14 -27.98 17.85
CA GLU A 623 -29.05 -28.39 16.93
C GLU A 623 -28.09 -27.23 16.63
N PHE A 624 -28.63 -26.03 16.41
CA PHE A 624 -27.87 -24.83 16.24
C PHE A 624 -27.00 -24.53 17.48
N LEU A 625 -27.57 -24.57 18.67
CA LEU A 625 -26.84 -24.32 19.92
C LEU A 625 -25.72 -25.36 20.17
N ARG A 626 -25.89 -26.61 19.74
CA ARG A 626 -24.83 -27.62 19.78
C ARG A 626 -23.67 -27.26 18.83
N ILE A 627 -23.98 -26.82 17.62
CA ILE A 627 -22.96 -26.49 16.61
C ILE A 627 -22.19 -25.22 16.99
N ILE A 628 -22.87 -24.21 17.54
CA ILE A 628 -22.24 -22.93 17.86
C ILE A 628 -21.42 -22.92 19.15
N ASN A 629 -21.69 -23.89 20.04
CA ASN A 629 -20.96 -24.03 21.31
C ASN A 629 -19.82 -25.06 21.26
N GLY A 630 -19.66 -25.78 20.14
CA GLY A 630 -18.61 -26.80 19.91
C GLY A 630 -19.01 -28.14 20.44
#